data_db47e23709b9f2033071639340859873
#
_entry.id   db47e23709b9f2033071639340859873
#
_cell.length_a   1.000
_cell.length_b   1.000
_cell.length_c   1.000
_cell.angle_alpha   90.00
_cell.angle_beta   90.00
_cell.angle_gamma   90.00
#
_symmetry.space_group_name_H-M   'P 1'
#
loop_
_entity.id
_entity.type
_entity.pdbx_description
1 polymer ?
#
loop_
_entity_poly.entity_id
_entity_poly.type
_entity_poly.pdbx_seq_one_letter_code
_entity_poly.pdbx_strand_id
1 'polypeptide(L)'
;AAAAAEAAAAAEAAAAAEAAAAAEAAAAAEAAAAAEAAAAAEAAAAEAPREPAIDLVDTLNYSISSGSVSSIMTNSDDATLVVAIDTSDDGELSINLDSDYITAFDDGSYFVLVNNEEVWFSQDGNNLTIPYESGTEKIEIVGSVVVPEFGTIAMIVLAVAIVSIIVLTTKTRTTLIPKL
;
A
#
# COMPACT_ATOMS: atom_id res chain seq x y z
N ALA A 1 11.14 -27.00 -65.71
CA ALA A 1 10.20 -25.98 -65.19
C ALA A 1 9.64 -26.37 -63.81
N ALA A 2 9.25 -27.63 -63.58
CA ALA A 2 8.66 -28.07 -62.30
C ALA A 2 9.64 -27.98 -61.13
N ALA A 3 10.92 -28.41 -61.28
CA ALA A 3 11.95 -28.38 -60.24
C ALA A 3 12.30 -26.95 -59.78
N ALA A 4 12.20 -25.96 -60.65
CA ALA A 4 12.45 -24.58 -60.30
C ALA A 4 11.33 -23.96 -59.46
N ALA A 5 10.10 -24.35 -59.70
CA ALA A 5 8.94 -23.92 -58.93
C ALA A 5 8.93 -24.53 -57.52
N GLU A 6 9.37 -25.79 -57.39
CA GLU A 6 9.45 -26.48 -56.11
C GLU A 6 10.56 -25.91 -55.25
N ALA A 7 11.72 -25.53 -55.83
CA ALA A 7 12.80 -24.86 -55.13
C ALA A 7 12.41 -23.45 -54.64
N ALA A 8 11.62 -22.72 -55.43
CA ALA A 8 11.12 -21.40 -55.01
C ALA A 8 10.11 -21.49 -53.84
N ALA A 9 9.20 -22.46 -53.88
CA ALA A 9 8.24 -22.70 -52.82
C ALA A 9 8.93 -23.13 -51.49
N ALA A 10 9.99 -23.96 -51.61
CA ALA A 10 10.78 -24.35 -50.43
C ALA A 10 11.56 -23.16 -49.79
N ALA A 11 12.08 -22.26 -50.63
CA ALA A 11 12.77 -21.05 -50.15
C ALA A 11 11.80 -20.08 -49.48
N GLU A 12 10.59 -19.91 -50.00
CA GLU A 12 9.57 -19.06 -49.43
C GLU A 12 9.06 -19.62 -48.08
N ALA A 13 8.88 -20.95 -47.99
CA ALA A 13 8.50 -21.60 -46.73
C ALA A 13 9.58 -21.49 -45.68
N ALA A 14 10.87 -21.56 -46.02
CA ALA A 14 11.98 -21.39 -45.13
C ALA A 14 12.07 -19.92 -44.58
N ALA A 15 11.86 -18.94 -45.46
CA ALA A 15 11.82 -17.54 -45.09
C ALA A 15 10.66 -17.20 -44.15
N ALA A 16 9.47 -17.80 -44.41
CA ALA A 16 8.32 -17.63 -43.54
C ALA A 16 8.52 -18.25 -42.15
N ALA A 17 9.20 -19.41 -42.05
CA ALA A 17 9.52 -20.07 -40.80
C ALA A 17 10.54 -19.25 -39.97
N GLU A 18 11.54 -18.69 -40.66
CA GLU A 18 12.56 -17.84 -40.00
C GLU A 18 11.93 -16.53 -39.49
N ALA A 19 11.02 -15.91 -40.25
CA ALA A 19 10.28 -14.71 -39.79
C ALA A 19 9.36 -15.00 -38.59
N ALA A 20 8.71 -16.17 -38.57
CA ALA A 20 7.87 -16.59 -37.45
C ALA A 20 8.70 -16.82 -36.16
N ALA A 21 9.86 -17.49 -36.33
CA ALA A 21 10.76 -17.71 -35.18
C ALA A 21 11.36 -16.40 -34.62
N ALA A 22 11.66 -15.43 -35.48
CA ALA A 22 12.14 -14.12 -35.07
C ALA A 22 11.04 -13.33 -34.36
N ALA A 23 9.77 -13.41 -34.79
CA ALA A 23 8.65 -12.76 -34.11
C ALA A 23 8.39 -13.37 -32.72
N GLU A 24 8.47 -14.68 -32.60
CA GLU A 24 8.28 -15.40 -31.35
C GLU A 24 9.41 -15.04 -30.35
N ALA A 25 10.66 -14.96 -30.83
CA ALA A 25 11.80 -14.53 -29.98
C ALA A 25 11.68 -13.08 -29.52
N ALA A 26 11.17 -12.18 -30.36
CA ALA A 26 10.93 -10.78 -30.00
C ALA A 26 9.81 -10.66 -28.97
N ALA A 27 8.72 -11.41 -29.10
CA ALA A 27 7.64 -11.43 -28.12
C ALA A 27 8.07 -11.99 -26.76
N ALA A 28 8.92 -13.02 -26.77
CA ALA A 28 9.50 -13.58 -25.54
C ALA A 28 10.44 -12.59 -24.83
N ALA A 29 11.23 -11.83 -25.59
CA ALA A 29 12.12 -10.81 -25.04
C ALA A 29 11.33 -9.64 -24.43
N GLU A 30 10.25 -9.21 -25.06
CA GLU A 30 9.37 -8.16 -24.54
C GLU A 30 8.66 -8.60 -23.29
N ALA A 31 8.16 -9.85 -23.23
CA ALA A 31 7.54 -10.40 -22.02
C ALA A 31 8.54 -10.52 -20.84
N ALA A 32 9.80 -10.90 -21.12
CA ALA A 32 10.84 -10.96 -20.10
C ALA A 32 11.21 -9.57 -19.56
N ALA A 33 11.30 -8.57 -20.43
CA ALA A 33 11.57 -7.19 -20.03
C ALA A 33 10.42 -6.60 -19.20
N ALA A 34 9.17 -6.92 -19.55
CA ALA A 34 8.00 -6.51 -18.77
C ALA A 34 7.96 -7.15 -17.38
N ALA A 35 8.34 -8.44 -17.27
CA ALA A 35 8.42 -9.14 -16.00
C ALA A 35 9.53 -8.58 -15.10
N GLU A 36 10.68 -8.25 -15.67
CA GLU A 36 11.80 -7.63 -14.93
C GLU A 36 11.44 -6.22 -14.45
N ALA A 37 10.76 -5.42 -15.28
CA ALA A 37 10.27 -4.10 -14.90
C ALA A 37 9.21 -4.18 -13.79
N ALA A 38 8.32 -5.17 -13.82
CA ALA A 38 7.34 -5.39 -12.76
C ALA A 38 7.99 -5.80 -11.45
N ALA A 39 8.98 -6.70 -11.49
CA ALA A 39 9.73 -7.10 -10.30
C ALA A 39 10.56 -5.95 -9.71
N ALA A 40 11.15 -5.10 -10.56
CA ALA A 40 11.87 -3.92 -10.11
C ALA A 40 10.94 -2.87 -9.47
N ALA A 41 9.71 -2.72 -10.00
CA ALA A 41 8.70 -1.83 -9.43
C ALA A 41 8.20 -2.33 -8.07
N GLU A 42 8.01 -3.64 -7.92
CA GLU A 42 7.63 -4.26 -6.65
C GLU A 42 8.74 -4.14 -5.60
N ALA A 43 10.00 -4.36 -5.99
CA ALA A 43 11.16 -4.17 -5.11
C ALA A 43 11.32 -2.69 -4.68
N ALA A 44 11.10 -1.75 -5.60
CA ALA A 44 11.15 -0.32 -5.29
C ALA A 44 10.00 0.12 -4.37
N ALA A 45 8.83 -0.50 -4.49
CA ALA A 45 7.70 -0.25 -3.59
C ALA A 45 7.98 -0.81 -2.17
N ALA A 46 8.69 -1.94 -2.07
CA ALA A 46 9.10 -2.52 -0.79
C ALA A 46 10.22 -1.72 -0.08
N GLU A 47 11.07 -1.03 -0.86
CA GLU A 47 12.15 -0.16 -0.36
C GLU A 47 11.73 1.33 -0.26
N ALA A 48 10.52 1.69 -0.69
CA ALA A 48 10.04 3.06 -0.50
C ALA A 48 10.18 3.41 1.00
N PRO A 49 10.79 4.55 1.35
CA PRO A 49 10.88 4.95 2.74
C PRO A 49 9.44 4.94 3.27
N ARG A 50 9.17 4.08 4.24
CA ARG A 50 7.91 4.16 4.98
C ARG A 50 7.87 5.57 5.51
N GLU A 51 6.85 6.34 5.10
CA GLU A 51 6.64 7.66 5.66
C GLU A 51 6.68 7.50 7.18
N PRO A 52 7.34 8.40 7.92
CA PRO A 52 7.36 8.30 9.36
C PRO A 52 5.91 8.22 9.81
N ALA A 53 5.56 7.11 10.46
CA ALA A 53 4.23 6.92 11.01
C ALA A 53 3.95 8.12 11.91
N ILE A 54 2.86 8.83 11.66
CA ILE A 54 2.50 9.99 12.47
C ILE A 54 2.10 9.44 13.83
N ASP A 55 2.75 9.96 14.87
CA ASP A 55 2.41 9.60 16.22
C ASP A 55 1.16 10.38 16.64
N LEU A 56 0.10 9.67 16.92
CA LEU A 56 -1.19 10.22 17.30
C LEU A 56 -1.32 10.47 18.81
N VAL A 57 -0.25 10.33 19.58
CA VAL A 57 -0.25 10.49 21.03
C VAL A 57 -0.74 11.87 21.47
N ASP A 58 -0.45 12.91 20.70
CA ASP A 58 -0.92 14.28 20.96
C ASP A 58 -2.27 14.61 20.32
N THR A 59 -2.81 13.68 19.50
CA THR A 59 -4.02 13.92 18.71
C THR A 59 -5.23 13.20 19.27
N LEU A 60 -5.06 11.94 19.69
CA LEU A 60 -6.15 11.14 20.26
C LEU A 60 -6.34 11.46 21.74
N ASN A 61 -7.60 11.46 22.17
CA ASN A 61 -7.92 11.59 23.59
C ASN A 61 -7.81 10.23 24.28
N TYR A 62 -6.87 10.11 25.19
CA TYR A 62 -6.70 8.90 25.99
C TYR A 62 -6.39 9.23 27.45
N SER A 63 -6.55 8.25 28.31
CA SER A 63 -6.20 8.28 29.72
C SER A 63 -5.68 6.91 30.13
N ILE A 64 -4.57 6.87 30.82
CA ILE A 64 -3.96 5.65 31.35
C ILE A 64 -3.91 5.72 32.87
N SER A 65 -4.28 4.65 33.56
CA SER A 65 -4.34 4.62 35.03
C SER A 65 -3.00 4.35 35.68
N SER A 66 -2.11 3.61 35.00
CA SER A 66 -0.77 3.29 35.47
C SER A 66 0.20 3.26 34.27
N GLY A 67 1.40 3.79 34.46
CA GLY A 67 2.41 3.89 33.41
C GLY A 67 2.25 5.10 32.48
N SER A 68 2.71 4.95 31.24
CA SER A 68 2.65 6.00 30.23
C SER A 68 2.46 5.42 28.82
N VAL A 69 1.80 6.19 27.96
CA VAL A 69 1.74 5.91 26.51
C VAL A 69 2.96 6.53 25.86
N SER A 70 3.73 5.72 25.15
CA SER A 70 4.95 6.15 24.45
C SER A 70 4.68 6.60 23.04
N SER A 71 3.76 5.93 22.33
CA SER A 71 3.35 6.30 20.98
C SER A 71 2.00 5.67 20.62
N ILE A 72 1.30 6.28 19.67
CA ILE A 72 0.07 5.76 19.07
C ILE A 72 0.23 5.85 17.56
N MET A 73 0.31 4.71 16.87
CA MET A 73 0.57 4.66 15.44
C MET A 73 -0.49 3.85 14.70
N THR A 74 -0.79 4.24 13.47
CA THR A 74 -1.66 3.47 12.58
C THR A 74 -0.84 2.48 11.77
N ASN A 75 -1.33 1.24 11.65
CA ASN A 75 -0.83 0.23 10.73
C ASN A 75 -1.94 -0.07 9.71
N SER A 76 -1.80 0.46 8.51
CA SER A 76 -2.80 0.30 7.46
C SER A 76 -2.81 -1.09 6.83
N ASP A 77 -1.73 -1.85 6.93
CA ASP A 77 -1.65 -3.19 6.35
C ASP A 77 -2.56 -4.17 7.10
N ASP A 78 -2.68 -4.00 8.41
CA ASP A 78 -3.49 -4.84 9.29
C ASP A 78 -4.76 -4.15 9.81
N ALA A 79 -5.07 -2.94 9.33
CA ALA A 79 -6.17 -2.10 9.81
C ALA A 79 -6.15 -1.92 11.34
N THR A 80 -4.98 -1.66 11.92
CA THR A 80 -4.73 -1.67 13.36
C THR A 80 -4.19 -0.33 13.85
N LEU A 81 -4.68 0.12 15.00
CA LEU A 81 -4.07 1.19 15.80
C LEU A 81 -3.19 0.54 16.86
N VAL A 82 -1.90 0.82 16.82
CA VAL A 82 -0.90 0.28 17.75
C VAL A 82 -0.58 1.33 18.80
N VAL A 83 -0.86 1.02 20.06
CA VAL A 83 -0.53 1.86 21.21
C VAL A 83 0.64 1.22 21.95
N ALA A 84 1.79 1.86 21.95
CA ALA A 84 2.94 1.45 22.76
C ALA A 84 2.84 2.09 24.15
N ILE A 85 2.92 1.25 25.16
CA ILE A 85 2.83 1.66 26.56
C ILE A 85 4.02 1.15 27.35
N ASP A 86 4.34 1.83 28.45
CA ASP A 86 5.34 1.42 29.42
C ASP A 86 4.67 1.36 30.80
N THR A 87 4.50 0.13 31.32
CA THR A 87 3.72 -0.11 32.54
C THR A 87 4.48 -0.99 33.51
N SER A 88 4.48 -0.59 34.79
CA SER A 88 5.05 -1.38 35.89
C SER A 88 4.00 -2.09 36.71
N ASP A 89 2.75 -1.67 36.62
CA ASP A 89 1.62 -2.15 37.42
C ASP A 89 0.42 -2.39 36.50
N ASP A 90 -0.52 -3.19 36.97
CA ASP A 90 -1.79 -3.41 36.30
C ASP A 90 -2.59 -2.11 36.18
N GLY A 91 -3.35 -1.98 35.12
CA GLY A 91 -4.12 -0.78 34.88
C GLY A 91 -5.16 -0.88 33.78
N GLU A 92 -5.67 0.27 33.39
CA GLU A 92 -6.64 0.44 32.32
C GLU A 92 -6.23 1.59 31.40
N LEU A 93 -6.33 1.36 30.10
CA LEU A 93 -6.23 2.38 29.08
C LEU A 93 -7.65 2.73 28.60
N SER A 94 -8.07 3.98 28.82
CA SER A 94 -9.27 4.51 28.17
C SER A 94 -8.86 5.35 26.99
N ILE A 95 -9.37 5.03 25.80
CA ILE A 95 -9.06 5.73 24.55
C ILE A 95 -10.33 6.02 23.77
N ASN A 96 -10.45 7.25 23.29
CA ASN A 96 -11.52 7.66 22.41
C ASN A 96 -11.03 7.58 20.96
N LEU A 97 -11.61 6.67 20.19
CA LEU A 97 -11.25 6.44 18.80
C LEU A 97 -11.97 7.43 17.89
N ASP A 98 -11.22 8.03 16.98
CA ASP A 98 -11.77 8.88 15.94
C ASP A 98 -11.84 8.11 14.63
N SER A 99 -13.01 8.19 13.97
CA SER A 99 -13.24 7.56 12.66
C SER A 99 -12.35 8.09 11.55
N ASP A 100 -11.69 9.23 11.77
CA ASP A 100 -10.69 9.77 10.84
C ASP A 100 -9.41 8.91 10.82
N TYR A 101 -9.14 8.14 11.87
CA TYR A 101 -7.95 7.28 11.97
C TYR A 101 -8.27 5.79 11.90
N ILE A 102 -9.34 5.34 12.56
CA ILE A 102 -9.74 3.94 12.59
C ILE A 102 -11.26 3.81 12.58
N THR A 103 -11.77 2.92 11.74
CA THR A 103 -13.21 2.65 11.62
C THR A 103 -13.54 1.30 12.26
N ALA A 104 -14.62 1.24 13.02
CA ALA A 104 -15.14 0.00 13.57
C ALA A 104 -15.58 -1.00 12.49
N PHE A 105 -15.76 -2.27 12.86
CA PHE A 105 -16.41 -3.25 12.01
C PHE A 105 -17.89 -2.89 11.76
N ASP A 106 -18.54 -3.60 10.83
CA ASP A 106 -19.93 -3.32 10.41
C ASP A 106 -20.95 -3.40 11.56
N ASP A 107 -20.63 -4.13 12.61
CA ASP A 107 -21.42 -4.26 13.83
C ASP A 107 -21.13 -3.17 14.89
N GLY A 108 -20.21 -2.26 14.58
CA GLY A 108 -19.76 -1.19 15.46
C GLY A 108 -18.71 -1.62 16.49
N SER A 109 -18.24 -2.86 16.44
CA SER A 109 -17.23 -3.39 17.36
C SER A 109 -15.79 -3.10 16.89
N TYR A 110 -14.86 -3.30 17.82
CA TYR A 110 -13.42 -3.40 17.58
C TYR A 110 -12.91 -4.72 18.12
N PHE A 111 -11.70 -5.10 17.78
CA PHE A 111 -11.00 -6.23 18.35
C PHE A 111 -9.72 -5.75 19.02
N VAL A 112 -9.43 -6.24 20.23
CA VAL A 112 -8.31 -5.71 21.01
C VAL A 112 -7.37 -6.83 21.42
N LEU A 113 -6.08 -6.59 21.19
CA LEU A 113 -4.98 -7.45 21.61
C LEU A 113 -4.06 -6.69 22.57
N VAL A 114 -3.68 -7.31 23.65
CA VAL A 114 -2.65 -6.85 24.59
C VAL A 114 -1.48 -7.81 24.51
N ASN A 115 -0.30 -7.33 24.14
CA ASN A 115 0.89 -8.16 23.89
C ASN A 115 0.61 -9.36 22.96
N ASN A 116 -0.23 -9.18 21.91
CA ASN A 116 -0.69 -10.20 20.95
C ASN A 116 -1.68 -11.24 21.50
N GLU A 117 -2.23 -11.04 22.69
CA GLU A 117 -3.29 -11.88 23.26
C GLU A 117 -4.62 -11.11 23.27
N GLU A 118 -5.71 -11.79 22.87
CA GLU A 118 -7.05 -11.21 22.88
C GLU A 118 -7.50 -10.94 24.32
N VAL A 119 -8.00 -9.74 24.58
CA VAL A 119 -8.51 -9.35 25.89
C VAL A 119 -9.94 -8.84 25.82
N TRP A 120 -10.66 -9.07 26.92
CA TRP A 120 -11.97 -8.46 27.11
C TRP A 120 -11.81 -6.99 27.48
N PHE A 121 -12.57 -6.13 26.83
CA PHE A 121 -12.60 -4.69 27.07
C PHE A 121 -14.03 -4.20 27.14
N SER A 122 -14.22 -2.98 27.65
CA SER A 122 -15.51 -2.29 27.65
C SER A 122 -15.52 -1.27 26.51
N GLN A 123 -16.65 -1.23 25.78
CA GLN A 123 -16.85 -0.29 24.69
C GLN A 123 -18.14 0.50 24.90
N ASP A 124 -18.06 1.82 24.78
CA ASP A 124 -19.19 2.74 24.77
C ASP A 124 -19.05 3.69 23.56
N GLY A 125 -19.71 3.31 22.46
CA GLY A 125 -19.52 3.97 21.17
C GLY A 125 -18.05 3.85 20.70
N ASN A 126 -17.40 5.00 20.53
CA ASN A 126 -15.99 5.07 20.14
C ASN A 126 -15.02 5.08 21.33
N ASN A 127 -15.53 4.99 22.55
CA ASN A 127 -14.68 5.00 23.75
C ASN A 127 -14.43 3.58 24.22
N LEU A 128 -13.16 3.16 24.25
CA LEU A 128 -12.73 1.84 24.70
C LEU A 128 -12.03 1.96 26.04
N THR A 129 -12.35 1.03 26.96
CA THR A 129 -11.61 0.86 28.22
C THR A 129 -11.01 -0.54 28.23
N ILE A 130 -9.70 -0.60 28.16
CA ILE A 130 -8.90 -1.81 27.93
C ILE A 130 -8.07 -2.09 29.17
N PRO A 131 -8.33 -3.17 29.91
CA PRO A 131 -7.49 -3.58 31.03
C PRO A 131 -6.16 -4.16 30.51
N TYR A 132 -5.09 -3.91 31.23
CA TYR A 132 -3.77 -4.48 30.96
C TYR A 132 -3.07 -4.88 32.26
N GLU A 133 -2.15 -5.83 32.15
CA GLU A 133 -1.32 -6.29 33.24
C GLU A 133 0.03 -5.55 33.28
N SER A 134 0.72 -5.62 34.40
CA SER A 134 2.07 -5.10 34.54
C SER A 134 3.02 -5.71 33.50
N GLY A 135 3.90 -4.88 32.92
CA GLY A 135 4.81 -5.30 31.85
C GLY A 135 4.18 -5.37 30.48
N THR A 136 2.99 -4.81 30.30
CA THR A 136 2.41 -4.63 28.96
C THR A 136 3.20 -3.57 28.19
N GLU A 137 3.63 -3.93 26.98
CA GLU A 137 4.39 -3.05 26.10
C GLU A 137 3.55 -2.55 24.92
N LYS A 138 2.53 -3.33 24.51
CA LYS A 138 1.76 -3.06 23.29
C LYS A 138 0.29 -3.40 23.45
N ILE A 139 -0.57 -2.48 23.02
CA ILE A 139 -2.00 -2.70 22.82
C ILE A 139 -2.32 -2.44 21.35
N GLU A 140 -3.00 -3.40 20.72
CA GLU A 140 -3.42 -3.32 19.32
C GLU A 140 -4.94 -3.27 19.27
N ILE A 141 -5.47 -2.24 18.63
CA ILE A 141 -6.90 -2.06 18.40
C ILE A 141 -7.14 -2.26 16.92
N VAL A 142 -7.84 -3.33 16.56
CA VAL A 142 -8.12 -3.71 15.17
C VAL A 142 -9.51 -3.24 14.80
N GLY A 143 -9.60 -2.56 13.65
CA GLY A 143 -10.84 -2.13 13.04
C GLY A 143 -11.03 -2.71 11.64
N SER A 144 -12.03 -2.22 10.93
CA SER A 144 -12.28 -2.60 9.54
C SER A 144 -11.37 -1.87 8.56
N VAL A 145 -11.05 -0.63 8.86
CA VAL A 145 -10.18 0.23 8.05
C VAL A 145 -9.39 1.16 8.97
N VAL A 146 -8.12 1.31 8.70
CA VAL A 146 -7.29 2.40 9.22
C VAL A 146 -7.01 3.34 8.06
N VAL A 147 -7.28 4.62 8.25
CA VAL A 147 -7.01 5.64 7.24
C VAL A 147 -5.53 6.01 7.33
N PRO A 148 -4.73 5.64 6.31
CA PRO A 148 -3.36 6.12 6.24
C PRO A 148 -3.43 7.63 6.01
N GLU A 149 -2.84 8.42 6.88
CA GLU A 149 -2.64 9.83 6.57
C GLU A 149 -1.67 9.93 5.37
N PHE A 150 -2.24 10.09 4.19
CA PHE A 150 -1.47 10.48 3.01
C PHE A 150 -0.99 11.90 3.24
N GLY A 151 0.23 12.02 3.76
CA GLY A 151 0.85 13.30 4.03
C GLY A 151 0.82 14.21 2.80
N THR A 152 0.93 15.50 3.01
CA THR A 152 0.95 16.57 1.99
C THR A 152 1.84 16.23 0.80
N ILE A 153 2.86 15.40 1.00
CA ILE A 153 3.82 14.95 -0.04
C ILE A 153 3.13 14.10 -1.12
N ALA A 154 2.25 13.16 -0.75
CA ALA A 154 1.53 12.32 -1.72
C ALA A 154 0.60 13.16 -2.60
N MET A 155 -0.08 14.16 -2.02
CA MET A 155 -0.89 15.12 -2.76
C MET A 155 -0.06 15.96 -3.72
N ILE A 156 1.13 16.41 -3.32
CA ILE A 156 2.05 17.18 -4.16
C ILE A 156 2.57 16.30 -5.31
N VAL A 157 2.99 15.06 -5.04
CA VAL A 157 3.46 14.12 -6.06
C VAL A 157 2.35 13.84 -7.08
N LEU A 158 1.12 13.61 -6.63
CA LEU A 158 -0.02 13.41 -7.53
C LEU A 158 -0.31 14.66 -8.39
N ALA A 159 -0.28 15.85 -7.79
CA ALA A 159 -0.48 17.10 -8.51
C ALA A 159 0.60 17.31 -9.58
N VAL A 160 1.88 17.07 -9.25
CA VAL A 160 3.00 17.17 -10.19
C VAL A 160 2.86 16.14 -11.31
N ALA A 161 2.45 14.91 -11.02
CA ALA A 161 2.21 13.88 -12.03
C ALA A 161 1.10 14.28 -13.01
N ILE A 162 -0.02 14.80 -12.52
CA ILE A 162 -1.14 15.27 -13.38
C ILE A 162 -0.68 16.45 -14.27
N VAL A 163 0.00 17.43 -13.70
CA VAL A 163 0.53 18.57 -14.47
C VAL A 163 1.51 18.10 -15.55
N SER A 164 2.38 17.16 -15.23
CA SER A 164 3.35 16.58 -16.18
C SER A 164 2.65 15.89 -17.35
N ILE A 165 1.59 15.14 -17.11
CA ILE A 165 0.80 14.49 -18.15
C ILE A 165 0.11 15.52 -19.04
N ILE A 166 -0.46 16.59 -18.48
CA ILE A 166 -1.11 17.65 -19.25
C ILE A 166 -0.09 18.35 -20.14
N VAL A 167 1.09 18.71 -19.63
CA VAL A 167 2.14 19.37 -20.41
C VAL A 167 2.63 18.48 -21.55
N LEU A 168 2.85 17.19 -21.31
CA LEU A 168 3.24 16.22 -22.33
C LEU A 168 2.17 16.08 -23.43
N THR A 169 0.91 15.97 -23.07
CA THR A 169 -0.19 15.80 -24.04
C THR A 169 -0.44 17.07 -24.88
N THR A 170 -0.25 18.25 -24.31
CA THR A 170 -0.37 19.51 -25.08
C THR A 170 0.80 19.69 -26.06
N LYS A 171 2.02 19.27 -25.67
CA LYS A 171 3.20 19.37 -26.51
C LYS A 171 3.15 18.41 -27.72
N THR A 172 2.59 17.21 -27.56
CA THR A 172 2.44 16.24 -28.65
C THR A 172 1.34 16.62 -29.65
N ARG A 173 0.31 17.37 -29.26
CA ARG A 173 -0.75 17.82 -30.17
C ARG A 173 -0.26 18.89 -31.18
N THR A 174 0.78 19.66 -30.85
CA THR A 174 1.32 20.73 -31.73
C THR A 174 2.16 20.19 -32.88
N THR A 175 2.58 18.92 -32.85
CA THR A 175 3.44 18.33 -33.89
C THR A 175 2.68 17.55 -34.98
N LEU A 176 1.35 17.37 -34.85
CA LEU A 176 0.52 16.54 -35.74
C LEU A 176 -0.34 17.33 -36.74
N ILE A 177 -0.11 18.64 -36.94
CA ILE A 177 -0.78 19.34 -38.01
C ILE A 177 0.18 19.40 -39.22
N PRO A 178 -0.02 18.57 -40.27
CA PRO A 178 0.71 18.73 -41.50
C PRO A 178 0.26 20.03 -42.15
N LYS A 179 1.22 20.90 -42.47
CA LYS A 179 0.96 22.05 -43.33
C LYS A 179 0.60 21.51 -44.73
N LEU A 180 -0.65 21.66 -45.12
CA LEU A 180 -1.09 21.62 -46.51
C LEU A 180 -0.60 22.83 -47.27
#